data_557867d7f93c23b24c1e357e50d3e454
#
_entry.id   557867d7f93c23b24c1e357e50d3e454
#
_cell.length_a   1.000
_cell.length_b   1.000
_cell.length_c   1.000
_cell.angle_alpha   90.00
_cell.angle_beta   90.00
_cell.angle_gamma   90.00
#
_symmetry.space_group_name_H-M   'P 1'
#
loop_
_entity.id
_entity.type
_entity.pdbx_description
1 polymer ?
#
loop_
_entity_poly.entity_id
_entity_poly.type
_entity_poly.pdbx_seq_one_letter_code
_entity_poly.pdbx_strand_id
1 'polypeptide(L)'
;MAPANIAVSVDRFTLERSTLPNGIPVVNAYAPGLREKTKPLADRLPEVMDFLTGRYGPYPFDSTGNVFVQVNDDGPGTSPQSMPVYLGARSGFMDLLQVVHEHAHQWYGVSAGTRLPEDACLSECFASHSTWMWEQAKNGVDLDARYRAIIDEKRSDPEYWREPLYQAGESPGFRMYDRGPLALHALKRQIGDRSFDRLLRQWAQQNKHSFVSWPRFEQLAQQISGQDLTAFFAAWFRGTTVPPEKFR
;
A
#
# COMPACT_ATOMS: atom_id res chain seq x y z
N MET A 1 -11.16 14.91 -4.13
CA MET A 1 -10.43 14.46 -2.92
C MET A 1 -11.46 14.18 -1.83
N ALA A 2 -11.33 13.06 -1.11
CA ALA A 2 -12.16 12.80 0.06
C ALA A 2 -11.70 13.68 1.24
N PRO A 3 -12.62 14.23 2.05
CA PRO A 3 -12.24 14.99 3.26
C PRO A 3 -11.34 14.21 4.23
N ALA A 4 -11.48 12.89 4.26
CA ALA A 4 -10.63 12.00 5.06
C ALA A 4 -9.13 12.03 4.68
N ASN A 5 -8.80 12.54 3.48
CA ASN A 5 -7.42 12.67 3.02
C ASN A 5 -6.77 14.02 3.40
N ILE A 6 -7.37 14.76 4.33
CA ILE A 6 -6.86 16.02 4.86
C ILE A 6 -6.46 15.78 6.31
N ALA A 7 -5.22 16.09 6.66
CA ALA A 7 -4.77 16.11 8.04
C ALA A 7 -4.31 17.52 8.43
N VAL A 8 -4.48 17.85 9.69
CA VAL A 8 -3.96 19.08 10.30
C VAL A 8 -3.08 18.68 11.46
N SER A 9 -1.80 19.01 11.37
CA SER A 9 -0.83 18.79 12.44
C SER A 9 -0.36 20.14 12.98
N VAL A 10 -0.42 20.31 14.29
CA VAL A 10 -0.02 21.55 14.96
C VAL A 10 1.04 21.24 16.02
N ASP A 11 2.26 21.71 15.80
CA ASP A 11 3.37 21.57 16.74
C ASP A 11 4.45 22.63 16.40
N ARG A 12 5.54 22.68 17.17
CA ARG A 12 6.73 23.47 16.87
C ARG A 12 7.65 22.71 15.93
N PHE A 13 7.17 22.45 14.72
CA PHE A 13 7.92 21.65 13.74
C PHE A 13 9.22 22.33 13.29
N THR A 14 10.30 21.53 13.20
CA THR A 14 11.44 21.85 12.35
C THR A 14 11.11 21.42 10.92
N LEU A 15 11.15 22.37 9.98
CA LEU A 15 10.84 22.12 8.57
C LEU A 15 12.12 22.03 7.75
N GLU A 16 12.23 20.96 6.96
CA GLU A 16 13.27 20.85 5.91
C GLU A 16 12.57 20.83 4.54
N ARG A 17 13.13 21.62 3.61
CA ARG A 17 12.64 21.71 2.23
C ARG A 17 13.72 21.25 1.27
N SER A 18 13.29 20.47 0.28
CA SER A 18 14.14 20.00 -0.82
C SER A 18 13.29 19.80 -2.07
N THR A 19 13.85 19.17 -3.08
CA THR A 19 13.17 18.89 -4.35
C THR A 19 13.58 17.50 -4.81
N LEU A 20 12.63 16.69 -5.27
CA LEU A 20 12.95 15.42 -5.93
C LEU A 20 13.68 15.65 -7.26
N PRO A 21 14.41 14.67 -7.78
CA PRO A 21 15.10 14.79 -9.08
C PRO A 21 14.19 15.19 -10.26
N ASN A 22 12.90 14.87 -10.17
CA ASN A 22 11.89 15.22 -11.17
C ASN A 22 11.23 16.60 -10.96
N GLY A 23 11.75 17.42 -10.02
CA GLY A 23 11.26 18.76 -9.75
C GLY A 23 10.13 18.90 -8.72
N ILE A 24 9.61 17.79 -8.17
CA ILE A 24 8.53 17.84 -7.17
C ILE A 24 9.09 18.38 -5.84
N PRO A 25 8.51 19.46 -5.26
CA PRO A 25 8.89 19.97 -3.95
C PRO A 25 8.65 18.95 -2.83
N VAL A 26 9.58 18.93 -1.89
CA VAL A 26 9.53 18.07 -0.69
C VAL A 26 9.52 18.93 0.56
N VAL A 27 8.63 18.62 1.50
CA VAL A 27 8.63 19.21 2.84
C VAL A 27 8.62 18.10 3.88
N ASN A 28 9.67 18.04 4.71
CA ASN A 28 9.70 17.17 5.88
C ASN A 28 9.51 18.01 7.15
N ALA A 29 8.53 17.62 7.96
CA ALA A 29 8.20 18.29 9.21
C ALA A 29 8.49 17.36 10.39
N TYR A 30 9.32 17.82 11.32
CA TYR A 30 9.74 17.03 12.48
C TYR A 30 9.26 17.69 13.75
N ALA A 31 8.47 17.02 14.56
CA ALA A 31 8.15 17.45 15.91
C ALA A 31 9.41 17.51 16.80
N PRO A 32 9.41 18.27 17.90
CA PRO A 32 10.58 18.44 18.75
C PRO A 32 11.22 17.11 19.17
N GLY A 33 12.52 16.98 18.96
CA GLY A 33 13.32 15.79 19.33
C GLY A 33 13.21 14.60 18.36
N LEU A 34 12.43 14.68 17.28
CA LEU A 34 12.30 13.57 16.33
C LEU A 34 13.24 13.64 15.13
N ARG A 35 13.75 14.84 14.80
CA ARG A 35 14.53 15.05 13.58
C ARG A 35 15.73 14.07 13.47
N GLU A 36 16.55 13.97 14.49
CA GLU A 36 17.75 13.11 14.45
C GLU A 36 17.42 11.61 14.27
N LYS A 37 16.28 11.17 14.78
CA LYS A 37 15.84 9.78 14.67
C LYS A 37 15.24 9.47 13.30
N THR A 38 14.49 10.40 12.72
CA THR A 38 13.65 10.14 11.55
C THR A 38 14.22 10.70 10.25
N LYS A 39 15.16 11.65 10.33
CA LYS A 39 15.83 12.19 9.14
C LYS A 39 16.48 11.11 8.27
N PRO A 40 17.16 10.07 8.78
CA PRO A 40 17.70 9.01 7.93
C PRO A 40 16.65 8.31 7.07
N LEU A 41 15.39 8.20 7.55
CA LEU A 41 14.28 7.65 6.79
C LEU A 41 13.75 8.68 5.77
N ALA A 42 13.58 9.93 6.20
CA ALA A 42 13.14 11.01 5.31
C ALA A 42 14.11 11.24 4.13
N ASP A 43 15.41 11.10 4.35
CA ASP A 43 16.43 11.21 3.31
C ASP A 43 16.35 10.11 2.23
N ARG A 44 15.67 9.00 2.53
CA ARG A 44 15.39 7.92 1.56
C ARG A 44 14.16 8.19 0.69
N LEU A 45 13.41 9.27 0.94
CA LEU A 45 12.19 9.58 0.17
C LEU A 45 12.42 9.64 -1.35
N PRO A 46 13.49 10.26 -1.89
CA PRO A 46 13.71 10.26 -3.34
C PRO A 46 13.79 8.85 -3.94
N GLU A 47 14.43 7.91 -3.25
CA GLU A 47 14.54 6.52 -3.70
C GLU A 47 13.19 5.80 -3.64
N VAL A 48 12.40 6.03 -2.58
CA VAL A 48 11.05 5.47 -2.44
C VAL A 48 10.14 5.99 -3.55
N MET A 49 10.17 7.30 -3.81
CA MET A 49 9.34 7.93 -4.84
C MET A 49 9.72 7.47 -6.25
N ASP A 50 11.02 7.30 -6.54
CA ASP A 50 11.47 6.74 -7.82
C ASP A 50 10.95 5.31 -8.02
N PHE A 51 11.10 4.46 -6.99
CA PHE A 51 10.60 3.09 -7.01
C PHE A 51 9.09 3.02 -7.27
N LEU A 52 8.29 3.77 -6.50
CA LEU A 52 6.83 3.75 -6.62
C LEU A 52 6.37 4.33 -7.97
N THR A 53 7.01 5.42 -8.44
CA THR A 53 6.75 5.99 -9.77
C THR A 53 7.09 4.98 -10.87
N GLY A 54 8.16 4.25 -10.72
CA GLY A 54 8.53 3.15 -11.61
C GLY A 54 7.44 2.08 -11.72
N ARG A 55 6.75 1.77 -10.64
CA ARG A 55 5.68 0.75 -10.58
C ARG A 55 4.32 1.29 -11.01
N TYR A 56 3.92 2.45 -10.46
CA TYR A 56 2.55 2.96 -10.57
C TYR A 56 2.37 4.08 -11.58
N GLY A 57 3.45 4.55 -12.18
CA GLY A 57 3.45 5.69 -13.10
C GLY A 57 3.60 7.04 -12.37
N PRO A 58 3.51 8.15 -13.11
CA PRO A 58 3.76 9.47 -12.58
C PRO A 58 3.01 9.76 -11.28
N TYR A 59 3.71 10.40 -10.33
CA TYR A 59 3.16 10.83 -9.06
C TYR A 59 1.94 11.73 -9.28
N PRO A 60 0.84 11.52 -8.55
CA PRO A 60 -0.43 12.21 -8.86
C PRO A 60 -0.54 13.63 -8.30
N PHE A 61 0.40 14.11 -7.50
CA PHE A 61 0.32 15.41 -6.82
C PHE A 61 1.51 16.30 -7.17
N ASP A 62 1.44 17.57 -6.76
CA ASP A 62 2.43 18.62 -7.06
C ASP A 62 3.49 18.82 -5.96
N SER A 63 3.33 18.15 -4.83
CA SER A 63 4.28 18.19 -3.71
C SER A 63 4.24 16.87 -2.94
N THR A 64 5.30 16.59 -2.17
CA THR A 64 5.39 15.42 -1.28
C THR A 64 6.17 15.76 0.00
N GLY A 65 6.23 14.83 0.93
CA GLY A 65 7.02 14.98 2.15
C GLY A 65 6.56 14.04 3.26
N ASN A 66 6.99 14.35 4.46
CA ASN A 66 6.71 13.54 5.65
C ASN A 66 6.40 14.44 6.84
N VAL A 67 5.49 14.01 7.70
CA VAL A 67 5.22 14.65 9.00
C VAL A 67 5.48 13.64 10.11
N PHE A 68 6.49 13.91 10.92
CA PHE A 68 6.82 13.07 12.06
C PHE A 68 6.32 13.74 13.33
N VAL A 69 5.32 13.11 13.97
CA VAL A 69 4.69 13.64 15.17
C VAL A 69 5.01 12.80 16.40
N GLN A 70 4.96 13.43 17.56
CA GLN A 70 5.12 12.75 18.83
C GLN A 70 3.75 12.66 19.51
N VAL A 71 3.13 11.51 19.43
CA VAL A 71 1.88 11.21 20.12
C VAL A 71 2.10 10.12 21.17
N ASN A 72 1.19 10.00 22.14
CA ASN A 72 1.22 8.95 23.15
C ASN A 72 0.68 7.62 22.63
N ASP A 73 0.26 7.57 21.37
CA ASP A 73 -0.24 6.37 20.70
C ASP A 73 0.81 5.89 19.70
N ASP A 74 1.22 4.62 19.83
CA ASP A 74 2.19 3.96 18.95
C ASP A 74 1.50 3.38 17.68
N GLY A 75 0.43 4.01 17.23
CA GLY A 75 -0.27 3.61 16.02
C GLY A 75 0.60 3.68 14.76
N PRO A 76 0.21 2.98 13.71
CA PRO A 76 0.81 3.15 12.38
C PRO A 76 0.63 4.60 11.91
N GLY A 77 1.26 4.95 10.81
CA GLY A 77 1.05 6.24 10.16
C GLY A 77 -0.37 6.40 9.62
N THR A 78 -0.60 7.51 8.99
CA THR A 78 -1.77 7.78 8.15
C THR A 78 -1.31 8.56 6.93
N SER A 79 -1.97 8.36 5.79
CA SER A 79 -1.54 8.91 4.51
C SER A 79 -2.50 9.96 3.96
N PRO A 80 -2.57 11.15 4.56
CA PRO A 80 -3.23 12.27 3.90
C PRO A 80 -2.52 12.61 2.60
N GLN A 81 -3.19 13.38 1.74
CA GLN A 81 -2.63 13.79 0.47
C GLN A 81 -1.27 14.48 0.63
N SER A 82 -0.30 14.04 -0.13
CA SER A 82 1.06 14.56 -0.27
C SER A 82 2.01 14.32 0.91
N MET A 83 1.51 14.31 2.14
CA MET A 83 2.36 14.28 3.33
C MET A 83 1.88 13.24 4.35
N PRO A 84 2.30 11.98 4.22
CA PRO A 84 2.09 10.98 5.25
C PRO A 84 2.51 11.46 6.64
N VAL A 85 1.71 11.11 7.65
CA VAL A 85 1.91 11.46 9.06
C VAL A 85 2.28 10.19 9.83
N TYR A 86 3.42 10.19 10.48
CA TYR A 86 3.96 9.04 11.22
C TYR A 86 3.81 9.25 12.71
N LEU A 87 3.06 8.35 13.37
CA LEU A 87 2.71 8.45 14.78
C LEU A 87 3.72 7.75 15.68
N GLY A 88 4.31 6.65 15.25
CA GLY A 88 5.20 5.78 16.02
C GLY A 88 6.67 6.20 16.07
N ALA A 89 7.00 7.43 15.76
CA ALA A 89 8.39 7.89 15.71
C ALA A 89 9.13 7.81 17.07
N ARG A 90 8.41 7.68 18.18
CA ARG A 90 8.96 7.59 19.53
C ARG A 90 9.36 6.16 19.91
N SER A 91 8.60 5.16 19.53
CA SER A 91 8.74 3.76 19.96
C SER A 91 9.83 2.99 19.21
N GLY A 92 10.41 3.56 18.13
CA GLY A 92 11.38 2.87 17.28
C GLY A 92 10.78 1.85 16.33
N PHE A 93 9.44 1.77 16.23
CA PHE A 93 8.75 0.91 15.27
C PHE A 93 8.75 1.46 13.85
N MET A 94 9.16 2.72 13.65
CA MET A 94 9.19 3.33 12.32
C MET A 94 10.41 2.85 11.53
N ASP A 95 10.16 2.18 10.44
CA ASP A 95 11.17 1.72 9.50
C ASP A 95 10.91 2.23 8.08
N LEU A 96 11.81 1.88 7.16
CA LEU A 96 11.68 2.27 5.76
C LEU A 96 10.49 1.61 5.06
N LEU A 97 10.06 0.42 5.49
CA LEU A 97 8.90 -0.24 4.90
C LEU A 97 7.61 0.52 5.20
N GLN A 98 7.50 1.15 6.38
CA GLN A 98 6.40 2.06 6.66
C GLN A 98 6.43 3.28 5.72
N VAL A 99 7.61 3.85 5.43
CA VAL A 99 7.71 4.97 4.48
C VAL A 99 7.25 4.52 3.09
N VAL A 100 7.63 3.32 2.64
CA VAL A 100 7.17 2.75 1.36
C VAL A 100 5.65 2.56 1.36
N HIS A 101 5.09 1.98 2.43
CA HIS A 101 3.66 1.75 2.59
C HIS A 101 2.86 3.05 2.52
N GLU A 102 3.19 4.01 3.36
CA GLU A 102 2.46 5.28 3.43
C GLU A 102 2.57 6.11 2.15
N HIS A 103 3.71 6.07 1.46
CA HIS A 103 3.84 6.73 0.16
C HIS A 103 3.14 5.98 -0.98
N ALA A 104 2.98 4.67 -0.91
CA ALA A 104 2.19 3.91 -1.88
C ALA A 104 0.71 4.33 -1.87
N HIS A 105 0.20 4.70 -0.70
CA HIS A 105 -1.16 5.24 -0.57
C HIS A 105 -1.42 6.46 -1.44
N GLN A 106 -0.41 7.23 -1.81
CA GLN A 106 -0.60 8.39 -2.66
C GLN A 106 -1.17 8.02 -4.04
N TRP A 107 -0.88 6.82 -4.55
CA TRP A 107 -1.52 6.26 -5.74
C TRP A 107 -2.78 5.44 -5.38
N TYR A 108 -2.71 4.61 -4.31
CA TYR A 108 -3.75 3.66 -3.89
C TYR A 108 -4.37 4.09 -2.55
N GLY A 109 -5.57 4.63 -2.58
CA GLY A 109 -6.29 5.13 -1.40
C GLY A 109 -6.47 6.65 -1.39
N VAL A 110 -5.46 7.42 -1.85
CA VAL A 110 -5.57 8.89 -1.88
C VAL A 110 -5.95 9.38 -3.29
N SER A 111 -5.17 9.08 -4.32
CA SER A 111 -5.48 9.50 -5.70
C SER A 111 -6.57 8.62 -6.32
N ALA A 112 -6.38 7.30 -6.34
CA ALA A 112 -7.45 6.33 -6.58
C ALA A 112 -8.10 6.00 -5.24
N GLY A 113 -9.03 6.84 -4.81
CA GLY A 113 -9.62 6.82 -3.48
C GLY A 113 -10.73 5.79 -3.32
N THR A 114 -10.82 5.16 -2.16
CA THR A 114 -11.96 4.31 -1.80
C THR A 114 -13.07 5.14 -1.17
N ARG A 115 -14.32 4.81 -1.45
CA ARG A 115 -15.49 5.49 -0.88
C ARG A 115 -16.16 4.65 0.19
N LEU A 116 -16.20 3.34 -0.03
CA LEU A 116 -16.88 2.39 0.82
C LEU A 116 -15.85 1.60 1.66
N PRO A 117 -16.18 1.27 2.91
CA PRO A 117 -15.29 0.52 3.78
C PRO A 117 -14.87 -0.84 3.20
N GLU A 118 -15.76 -1.49 2.47
CA GLU A 118 -15.51 -2.76 1.79
C GLU A 118 -14.39 -2.71 0.74
N ASP A 119 -14.12 -1.52 0.20
CA ASP A 119 -13.08 -1.30 -0.81
C ASP A 119 -11.68 -1.06 -0.20
N ALA A 120 -11.53 -1.12 1.13
CA ALA A 120 -10.29 -0.78 1.83
C ALA A 120 -9.08 -1.58 1.36
N CYS A 121 -9.26 -2.82 0.89
CA CYS A 121 -8.18 -3.61 0.30
C CYS A 121 -7.58 -2.96 -0.97
N LEU A 122 -8.32 -2.12 -1.72
CA LEU A 122 -7.77 -1.33 -2.83
C LEU A 122 -6.76 -0.27 -2.38
N SER A 123 -6.71 0.02 -1.10
CA SER A 123 -5.71 0.89 -0.46
C SER A 123 -4.68 0.05 0.28
N GLU A 124 -5.08 -0.62 1.34
CA GLU A 124 -4.18 -1.27 2.30
C GLU A 124 -3.46 -2.50 1.75
N CYS A 125 -4.16 -3.37 0.99
CA CYS A 125 -3.52 -4.55 0.41
C CYS A 125 -2.42 -4.13 -0.58
N PHE A 126 -2.65 -3.06 -1.36
CA PHE A 126 -1.68 -2.57 -2.34
C PHE A 126 -0.51 -1.83 -1.69
N ALA A 127 -0.76 -1.03 -0.66
CA ALA A 127 0.29 -0.38 0.11
C ALA A 127 1.19 -1.43 0.79
N SER A 128 0.60 -2.44 1.41
CA SER A 128 1.33 -3.55 2.01
C SER A 128 2.08 -4.41 0.98
N HIS A 129 1.51 -4.65 -0.21
CA HIS A 129 2.21 -5.35 -1.29
C HIS A 129 3.38 -4.53 -1.86
N SER A 130 3.32 -3.20 -1.78
CA SER A 130 4.42 -2.33 -2.18
C SER A 130 5.69 -2.57 -1.36
N THR A 131 5.54 -2.90 -0.07
CA THR A 131 6.68 -3.26 0.79
C THR A 131 7.33 -4.57 0.34
N TRP A 132 6.54 -5.57 -0.06
CA TRP A 132 7.07 -6.81 -0.62
C TRP A 132 7.85 -6.57 -1.91
N MET A 133 7.28 -5.79 -2.84
CA MET A 133 7.97 -5.43 -4.08
C MET A 133 9.24 -4.63 -3.83
N TRP A 134 9.26 -3.75 -2.81
CA TRP A 134 10.44 -3.03 -2.39
C TRP A 134 11.54 -3.97 -1.90
N GLU A 135 11.20 -4.89 -1.00
CA GLU A 135 12.16 -5.87 -0.49
C GLU A 135 12.73 -6.77 -1.59
N GLN A 136 11.91 -7.17 -2.54
CA GLN A 136 12.41 -7.89 -3.72
C GLN A 136 13.41 -7.05 -4.52
N ALA A 137 13.06 -5.81 -4.81
CA ALA A 137 13.87 -4.95 -5.68
C ALA A 137 15.15 -4.44 -5.02
N LYS A 138 15.15 -4.21 -3.70
CA LYS A 138 16.25 -3.57 -2.97
C LYS A 138 17.07 -4.54 -2.13
N ASN A 139 16.46 -5.59 -1.64
CA ASN A 139 17.08 -6.55 -0.73
C ASN A 139 17.21 -7.95 -1.35
N GLY A 140 16.73 -8.16 -2.59
CA GLY A 140 16.82 -9.46 -3.28
C GLY A 140 15.93 -10.54 -2.68
N VAL A 141 14.87 -10.18 -1.94
CA VAL A 141 13.97 -11.16 -1.33
C VAL A 141 13.24 -11.95 -2.41
N ASP A 142 13.28 -13.27 -2.31
CA ASP A 142 12.48 -14.17 -3.15
C ASP A 142 11.03 -14.18 -2.66
N LEU A 143 10.16 -13.44 -3.37
CA LEU A 143 8.75 -13.35 -3.01
C LEU A 143 7.98 -14.65 -3.23
N ASP A 144 8.39 -15.47 -4.18
CA ASP A 144 7.77 -16.80 -4.39
C ASP A 144 8.11 -17.75 -3.24
N ALA A 145 9.34 -17.71 -2.73
CA ALA A 145 9.71 -18.47 -1.55
C ALA A 145 8.95 -18.00 -0.31
N ARG A 146 8.86 -16.67 -0.10
CA ARG A 146 8.06 -16.07 0.99
C ARG A 146 6.60 -16.49 0.90
N TYR A 147 6.00 -16.38 -0.27
CA TYR A 147 4.63 -16.76 -0.53
C TYR A 147 4.37 -18.23 -0.17
N ARG A 148 5.20 -19.16 -0.66
CA ARG A 148 5.07 -20.59 -0.33
C ARG A 148 5.21 -20.86 1.15
N ALA A 149 6.17 -20.24 1.82
CA ALA A 149 6.38 -20.38 3.25
C ALA A 149 5.15 -19.96 4.08
N ILE A 150 4.54 -18.81 3.73
CA ILE A 150 3.32 -18.34 4.42
C ILE A 150 2.15 -19.29 4.16
N ILE A 151 1.96 -19.75 2.92
CA ILE A 151 0.91 -20.73 2.60
C ILE A 151 1.10 -22.01 3.40
N ASP A 152 2.32 -22.54 3.46
CA ASP A 152 2.60 -23.78 4.18
C ASP A 152 2.41 -23.63 5.70
N GLU A 153 2.80 -22.51 6.25
CA GLU A 153 2.59 -22.21 7.67
C GLU A 153 1.10 -22.04 8.02
N LYS A 154 0.35 -21.32 7.17
CA LYS A 154 -1.03 -20.91 7.48
C LYS A 154 -2.11 -21.83 6.91
N ARG A 155 -1.76 -22.88 6.12
CA ARG A 155 -2.77 -23.73 5.46
C ARG A 155 -3.77 -24.37 6.41
N SER A 156 -3.35 -24.68 7.63
CA SER A 156 -4.15 -25.33 8.66
C SER A 156 -4.64 -24.39 9.77
N ASP A 157 -4.48 -23.09 9.58
CA ASP A 157 -4.89 -22.06 10.52
C ASP A 157 -6.23 -21.42 10.07
N PRO A 158 -7.39 -21.89 10.57
CA PRO A 158 -8.68 -21.34 10.15
C PRO A 158 -8.87 -19.89 10.57
N GLU A 159 -8.25 -19.44 11.66
CA GLU A 159 -8.34 -18.04 12.11
C GLU A 159 -7.64 -17.08 11.15
N TYR A 160 -6.55 -17.51 10.52
CA TYR A 160 -5.87 -16.72 9.49
C TYR A 160 -6.76 -16.46 8.27
N TRP A 161 -7.59 -17.43 7.88
CA TRP A 161 -8.43 -17.36 6.68
C TRP A 161 -9.85 -16.85 6.93
N ARG A 162 -10.28 -16.74 8.18
CA ARG A 162 -11.67 -16.48 8.58
C ARG A 162 -12.29 -15.22 7.98
N GLU A 163 -11.51 -14.15 7.88
CA GLU A 163 -12.00 -12.84 7.44
C GLU A 163 -11.77 -12.66 5.93
N PRO A 164 -12.80 -12.34 5.13
CA PRO A 164 -12.62 -12.03 3.72
C PRO A 164 -11.87 -10.71 3.55
N LEU A 165 -11.12 -10.57 2.44
CA LEU A 165 -10.48 -9.30 2.05
C LEU A 165 -11.44 -8.34 1.36
N TYR A 166 -12.57 -8.84 0.87
CA TYR A 166 -13.65 -8.07 0.29
C TYR A 166 -14.99 -8.75 0.56
N GLN A 167 -15.89 -8.00 1.20
CA GLN A 167 -17.28 -8.39 1.43
C GLN A 167 -18.15 -7.15 1.31
N ALA A 168 -19.12 -7.14 0.40
CA ALA A 168 -19.99 -6.00 0.18
C ALA A 168 -20.71 -5.58 1.47
N GLY A 169 -20.63 -4.29 1.80
CA GLY A 169 -21.23 -3.70 2.99
C GLY A 169 -20.41 -3.84 4.28
N GLU A 170 -19.25 -4.50 4.25
CA GLU A 170 -18.42 -4.70 5.43
C GLU A 170 -16.98 -4.21 5.20
N SER A 171 -16.35 -3.67 6.24
CA SER A 171 -14.93 -3.36 6.21
C SER A 171 -14.10 -4.62 6.41
N PRO A 172 -13.07 -4.88 5.56
CA PRO A 172 -12.12 -5.94 5.85
C PRO A 172 -11.42 -5.71 7.18
N GLY A 173 -11.12 -6.79 7.90
CA GLY A 173 -10.37 -6.74 9.14
C GLY A 173 -8.87 -6.48 8.91
N PHE A 174 -8.09 -6.59 9.98
CA PHE A 174 -6.62 -6.38 9.94
C PHE A 174 -5.87 -7.35 9.03
N ARG A 175 -6.52 -8.43 8.57
CA ARG A 175 -5.94 -9.39 7.62
C ARG A 175 -5.59 -8.79 6.26
N MET A 176 -6.08 -7.61 5.93
CA MET A 176 -5.67 -6.91 4.71
C MET A 176 -4.18 -6.53 4.70
N TYR A 177 -3.53 -6.41 5.85
CA TYR A 177 -2.10 -6.07 5.95
C TYR A 177 -1.17 -7.28 5.75
N ASP A 178 -1.58 -8.48 6.12
CA ASP A 178 -0.78 -9.71 5.98
C ASP A 178 -1.28 -10.62 4.85
N ARG A 179 -2.59 -10.84 4.75
CA ARG A 179 -3.21 -11.67 3.72
C ARG A 179 -3.40 -10.92 2.38
N GLY A 180 -3.52 -9.58 2.43
CA GLY A 180 -3.65 -8.75 1.24
C GLY A 180 -2.45 -8.87 0.28
N PRO A 181 -1.20 -8.61 0.74
CA PRO A 181 -0.03 -8.80 -0.11
C PRO A 181 0.15 -10.24 -0.60
N LEU A 182 -0.24 -11.24 0.21
CA LEU A 182 -0.23 -12.64 -0.19
C LEU A 182 -1.21 -12.91 -1.36
N ALA A 183 -2.44 -12.37 -1.29
CA ALA A 183 -3.46 -12.49 -2.33
C ALA A 183 -3.07 -11.76 -3.62
N LEU A 184 -2.45 -10.59 -3.52
CA LEU A 184 -1.94 -9.85 -4.67
C LEU A 184 -0.75 -10.57 -5.33
N HIS A 185 0.12 -11.20 -4.53
CA HIS A 185 1.19 -12.03 -5.08
C HIS A 185 0.62 -13.28 -5.78
N ALA A 186 -0.43 -13.92 -5.23
CA ALA A 186 -1.15 -14.98 -5.92
C ALA A 186 -1.75 -14.52 -7.24
N LEU A 187 -2.34 -13.31 -7.29
CA LEU A 187 -2.83 -12.72 -8.53
C LEU A 187 -1.71 -12.52 -9.56
N LYS A 188 -0.54 -12.02 -9.11
CA LYS A 188 0.65 -11.89 -9.95
C LYS A 188 1.06 -13.24 -10.56
N ARG A 189 1.09 -14.31 -9.77
CA ARG A 189 1.38 -15.67 -10.24
C ARG A 189 0.34 -16.18 -11.24
N GLN A 190 -0.95 -15.87 -11.00
CA GLN A 190 -2.08 -16.29 -11.85
C GLN A 190 -2.04 -15.63 -13.24
N ILE A 191 -1.79 -14.31 -13.31
CA ILE A 191 -1.85 -13.55 -14.56
C ILE A 191 -0.49 -13.27 -15.20
N GLY A 192 0.60 -13.58 -14.50
CA GLY A 192 1.98 -13.34 -14.92
C GLY A 192 2.48 -11.92 -14.67
N ASP A 193 3.80 -11.78 -14.53
CA ASP A 193 4.47 -10.54 -14.15
C ASP A 193 4.08 -9.35 -15.03
N ARG A 194 4.13 -9.54 -16.36
CA ARG A 194 3.86 -8.47 -17.33
C ARG A 194 2.42 -7.94 -17.23
N SER A 195 1.44 -8.84 -17.07
CA SER A 195 0.04 -8.44 -16.92
C SER A 195 -0.18 -7.78 -15.56
N PHE A 196 0.46 -8.26 -14.51
CA PHE A 196 0.35 -7.70 -13.19
C PHE A 196 0.96 -6.28 -13.11
N ASP A 197 2.16 -6.07 -13.62
CA ASP A 197 2.80 -4.74 -13.66
C ASP A 197 1.95 -3.74 -14.48
N ARG A 198 1.39 -4.20 -15.60
CA ARG A 198 0.45 -3.40 -16.40
C ARG A 198 -0.81 -3.06 -15.63
N LEU A 199 -1.39 -4.02 -14.89
CA LEU A 199 -2.58 -3.84 -14.06
C LEU A 199 -2.36 -2.76 -13.01
N LEU A 200 -1.27 -2.87 -12.25
CA LEU A 200 -0.93 -1.90 -11.20
C LEU A 200 -0.82 -0.48 -11.77
N ARG A 201 0.00 -0.32 -12.81
CA ARG A 201 0.21 0.99 -13.44
C ARG A 201 -1.07 1.55 -14.05
N GLN A 202 -1.80 0.74 -14.80
CA GLN A 202 -3.02 1.18 -15.50
C GLN A 202 -4.11 1.56 -14.50
N TRP A 203 -4.29 0.76 -13.42
CA TRP A 203 -5.24 1.08 -12.36
C TRP A 203 -4.95 2.44 -11.73
N ALA A 204 -3.71 2.66 -11.27
CA ALA A 204 -3.30 3.90 -10.63
C ALA A 204 -3.47 5.12 -11.55
N GLN A 205 -3.11 5.00 -12.84
CA GLN A 205 -3.14 6.13 -13.76
C GLN A 205 -4.53 6.45 -14.33
N GLN A 206 -5.36 5.45 -14.60
CA GLN A 206 -6.72 5.66 -15.13
C GLN A 206 -7.70 6.16 -14.07
N ASN A 207 -7.40 5.91 -12.80
CA ASN A 207 -8.26 6.29 -11.69
C ASN A 207 -7.71 7.48 -10.87
N LYS A 208 -6.81 8.27 -11.46
CA LYS A 208 -6.31 9.49 -10.80
C LYS A 208 -7.45 10.40 -10.35
N HIS A 209 -7.39 10.83 -9.08
CA HIS A 209 -8.31 11.78 -8.48
C HIS A 209 -9.79 11.37 -8.54
N SER A 210 -10.03 10.06 -8.56
CA SER A 210 -11.38 9.50 -8.62
C SER A 210 -11.64 8.48 -7.53
N PHE A 211 -12.90 8.13 -7.32
CA PHE A 211 -13.27 7.03 -6.46
C PHE A 211 -13.33 5.72 -7.24
N VAL A 212 -12.86 4.67 -6.61
CA VAL A 212 -12.76 3.32 -7.17
C VAL A 212 -13.59 2.32 -6.37
N SER A 213 -13.81 1.15 -6.94
CA SER A 213 -14.48 0.03 -6.27
C SER A 213 -13.84 -1.30 -6.67
N TRP A 214 -13.99 -2.28 -5.80
CA TRP A 214 -13.42 -3.62 -6.00
C TRP A 214 -13.90 -4.29 -7.30
N PRO A 215 -15.21 -4.27 -7.66
CA PRO A 215 -15.67 -4.88 -8.92
C PRO A 215 -15.01 -4.28 -10.17
N ARG A 216 -14.70 -2.98 -10.17
CA ARG A 216 -13.99 -2.34 -11.30
C ARG A 216 -12.54 -2.82 -11.40
N PHE A 217 -11.90 -3.10 -10.27
CA PHE A 217 -10.55 -3.67 -10.26
C PHE A 217 -10.55 -5.08 -10.85
N GLU A 218 -11.48 -5.94 -10.42
CA GLU A 218 -11.65 -7.29 -10.97
C GLU A 218 -11.88 -7.26 -12.49
N GLN A 219 -12.73 -6.37 -12.95
CA GLN A 219 -12.99 -6.21 -14.39
C GLN A 219 -11.71 -5.82 -15.15
N LEU A 220 -10.94 -4.88 -14.64
CA LEU A 220 -9.68 -4.47 -15.28
C LEU A 220 -8.65 -5.61 -15.28
N ALA A 221 -8.54 -6.37 -14.19
CA ALA A 221 -7.63 -7.51 -14.11
C ALA A 221 -7.96 -8.58 -15.16
N GLN A 222 -9.25 -8.89 -15.34
CA GLN A 222 -9.73 -9.82 -16.38
C GLN A 222 -9.46 -9.29 -17.80
N GLN A 223 -9.71 -8.01 -18.05
CA GLN A 223 -9.43 -7.38 -19.34
C GLN A 223 -7.94 -7.42 -19.70
N ILE A 224 -7.06 -7.13 -18.74
CA ILE A 224 -5.61 -7.09 -18.98
C ILE A 224 -5.03 -8.48 -19.18
N SER A 225 -5.48 -9.45 -18.39
CA SER A 225 -4.97 -10.83 -18.44
C SER A 225 -5.59 -11.66 -19.57
N GLY A 226 -6.78 -11.28 -20.03
CA GLY A 226 -7.59 -12.10 -20.94
C GLY A 226 -8.14 -13.38 -20.30
N GLN A 227 -8.12 -13.49 -18.96
CA GLN A 227 -8.57 -14.66 -18.21
C GLN A 227 -9.88 -14.37 -17.48
N ASP A 228 -10.75 -15.38 -17.32
CA ASP A 228 -11.82 -15.35 -16.33
C ASP A 228 -11.22 -15.58 -14.95
N LEU A 229 -11.19 -14.54 -14.12
CA LEU A 229 -10.67 -14.56 -12.77
C LEU A 229 -11.75 -14.65 -11.70
N THR A 230 -13.02 -14.87 -12.08
CA THR A 230 -14.16 -14.90 -11.15
C THR A 230 -13.94 -15.87 -10.00
N ALA A 231 -13.55 -17.11 -10.31
CA ALA A 231 -13.30 -18.14 -9.30
C ALA A 231 -12.03 -17.85 -8.46
N PHE A 232 -11.02 -17.21 -9.04
CA PHE A 232 -9.82 -16.77 -8.34
C PHE A 232 -10.17 -15.71 -7.28
N PHE A 233 -10.88 -14.64 -7.69
CA PHE A 233 -11.30 -13.58 -6.77
C PHE A 233 -12.26 -14.08 -5.69
N ALA A 234 -13.15 -14.99 -6.03
CA ALA A 234 -14.01 -15.64 -5.04
C ALA A 234 -13.19 -16.38 -3.98
N ALA A 235 -12.16 -17.12 -4.39
CA ALA A 235 -11.35 -17.91 -3.47
C ALA A 235 -10.43 -17.04 -2.60
N TRP A 236 -9.73 -16.04 -3.18
CA TRP A 236 -8.72 -15.26 -2.47
C TRP A 236 -9.30 -14.08 -1.68
N PHE A 237 -10.28 -13.39 -2.23
CA PHE A 237 -10.76 -12.13 -1.66
C PHE A 237 -12.08 -12.26 -0.92
N ARG A 238 -12.95 -13.20 -1.33
CA ARG A 238 -14.24 -13.46 -0.66
C ARG A 238 -14.23 -14.73 0.18
N GLY A 239 -13.25 -15.60 -0.04
CA GLY A 239 -13.12 -16.86 0.68
C GLY A 239 -12.69 -16.68 2.13
N THR A 240 -13.19 -17.56 2.99
CA THR A 240 -12.90 -17.65 4.43
C THR A 240 -12.14 -18.92 4.80
N THR A 241 -11.56 -19.57 3.82
CA THR A 241 -10.73 -20.77 3.94
C THR A 241 -9.49 -20.65 3.07
N VAL A 242 -8.51 -21.53 3.27
CA VAL A 242 -7.34 -21.58 2.38
C VAL A 242 -7.78 -21.75 0.93
N PRO A 243 -7.29 -20.92 -0.02
CA PRO A 243 -7.66 -21.03 -1.42
C PRO A 243 -7.31 -22.40 -2.01
N PRO A 244 -8.09 -22.92 -2.98
CA PRO A 244 -7.77 -24.16 -3.68
C PRO A 244 -6.37 -24.17 -4.29
N GLU A 245 -5.73 -25.33 -4.38
CA GLU A 245 -4.35 -25.49 -4.85
C GLU A 245 -4.11 -24.88 -6.24
N LYS A 246 -5.07 -25.00 -7.14
CA LYS A 246 -5.00 -24.42 -8.49
C LYS A 246 -4.91 -22.88 -8.53
N PHE A 247 -5.15 -22.20 -7.43
CA PHE A 247 -5.07 -20.75 -7.28
C PHE A 247 -3.93 -20.30 -6.34
N ARG A 248 -3.09 -21.26 -5.87
CA ARG A 248 -1.98 -20.98 -4.96
C ARG A 248 -0.61 -20.94 -5.65
#